data_009ed152c5e085030571fe3ecdec5e36
#
_entry.id   009ed152c5e085030571fe3ecdec5e36
#
_cell.length_a   1.000
_cell.length_b   1.000
_cell.length_c   1.000
_cell.angle_alpha   90.00
_cell.angle_beta   90.00
_cell.angle_gamma   90.00
#
_symmetry.space_group_name_H-M   'P 1'
#
loop_
_entity.id
_entity.type
_entity.pdbx_description
1 polymer ?
#
loop_
_entity_poly.entity_id
_entity_poly.type
_entity_poly.pdbx_seq_one_letter_code
_entity_poly.pdbx_strand_id
1 'polypeptide(L)'
;MGAELYLSFGAARLGVNQSRIRQRLAERTLYGFRQESQWLIPAFQFVQDRLLPGIGEVVSRLDPELHPVTVMRWFLTPQPDLYVDTIDRILSPRDWLRLGYPTGFLAELAARL
;
A
#
# COMPACT_ATOMS: atom_id res chain seq x y z
N MET A 1 -12.82 8.54 21.20
CA MET A 1 -11.91 8.62 20.32
C MET A 1 -12.05 7.58 19.31
N GLY A 2 -11.97 7.73 18.24
CA GLY A 2 -12.21 6.77 17.25
C GLY A 2 -11.31 5.60 17.38
N ALA A 3 -11.26 4.81 16.37
CA ALA A 3 -10.42 3.66 16.35
C ALA A 3 -8.98 4.07 16.54
N GLU A 4 -8.28 3.30 17.31
CA GLU A 4 -6.91 3.55 17.50
C GLU A 4 -6.14 3.18 16.26
N LEU A 5 -5.17 3.97 15.89
CA LEU A 5 -4.34 3.65 14.79
C LEU A 5 -3.28 2.70 15.28
N TYR A 6 -3.40 1.46 14.86
CA TYR A 6 -2.45 0.49 15.25
C TYR A 6 -1.56 0.24 14.08
N LEU A 7 -0.34 0.66 14.22
CA LEU A 7 0.53 0.57 13.12
C LEU A 7 1.44 -0.55 13.39
N SER A 8 1.39 -1.60 12.67
CA SER A 8 2.37 -2.61 12.76
C SER A 8 3.70 -1.98 12.64
N PHE A 9 3.74 -0.86 11.97
CA PHE A 9 4.88 -0.17 11.87
C PHE A 9 4.50 1.18 11.84
N GLY A 10 4.44 1.91 11.95
CA GLY A 10 3.88 2.85 11.81
C GLY A 10 4.10 4.27 11.78
N ALA A 11 3.04 5.07 12.01
CA ALA A 11 3.16 6.49 12.12
C ALA A 11 4.19 6.87 13.14
N ALA A 12 4.35 6.05 14.16
CA ALA A 12 5.35 6.29 15.15
C ALA A 12 6.76 6.27 14.56
N ARG A 13 6.99 5.35 13.63
CA ARG A 13 8.28 5.28 12.99
C ARG A 13 8.52 6.40 12.04
N LEU A 14 7.47 6.85 11.37
CA LEU A 14 7.59 7.89 10.38
C LEU A 14 7.62 9.27 10.99
N GLY A 15 7.28 9.39 12.26
CA GLY A 15 7.16 10.70 12.87
C GLY A 15 6.01 11.52 12.34
N VAL A 16 5.05 10.90 11.64
CA VAL A 16 3.89 11.64 11.17
C VAL A 16 2.78 11.54 12.18
N ASN A 17 1.96 12.57 12.28
CA ASN A 17 0.91 12.56 13.26
C ASN A 17 -0.27 11.72 12.78
N GLN A 18 -1.09 11.31 13.74
CA GLN A 18 -2.19 10.42 13.47
C GLN A 18 -3.29 11.06 12.63
N SER A 19 -3.46 12.36 12.74
CA SER A 19 -4.45 13.05 11.92
C SER A 19 -4.17 12.89 10.45
N ARG A 20 -2.91 12.99 10.09
CA ARG A 20 -2.51 12.84 8.70
C ARG A 20 -2.74 11.43 8.20
N ILE A 21 -2.45 10.45 9.04
CA ILE A 21 -2.70 9.06 8.70
C ILE A 21 -4.19 8.82 8.48
N ARG A 22 -5.02 9.35 9.39
CA ARG A 22 -6.47 9.18 9.26
C ARG A 22 -7.01 9.85 8.01
N GLN A 23 -6.46 11.01 7.68
CA GLN A 23 -6.86 11.70 6.46
C GLN A 23 -6.58 10.86 5.24
N ARG A 24 -5.39 10.26 5.18
CA ARG A 24 -5.03 9.44 4.04
C ARG A 24 -5.87 8.17 3.96
N LEU A 25 -6.24 7.61 5.09
CA LEU A 25 -7.16 6.46 5.10
C LEU A 25 -8.52 6.86 4.56
N ALA A 26 -9.02 8.03 4.96
CA ALA A 26 -10.32 8.50 4.48
C ALA A 26 -10.29 8.81 3.00
N GLU A 27 -9.18 9.31 2.50
CA GLU A 27 -9.02 9.62 1.08
C GLU A 27 -8.66 8.39 0.25
N ARG A 28 -8.42 7.27 0.91
CA ARG A 28 -8.01 6.03 0.27
C ARG A 28 -6.70 6.18 -0.48
N THR A 29 -5.78 6.93 0.08
CA THR A 29 -4.42 7.04 -0.42
C THR A 29 -3.43 6.31 0.46
N LEU A 30 -3.92 5.64 1.49
CA LEU A 30 -3.16 4.74 2.34
C LEU A 30 -4.06 3.58 2.65
N TYR A 31 -3.55 2.37 2.52
CA TYR A 31 -4.35 1.19 2.77
C TYR A 31 -4.34 0.87 4.26
N GLY A 32 -5.52 0.64 4.80
CA GLY A 32 -5.68 0.16 6.16
C GLY A 32 -6.97 -0.61 6.25
N PHE A 33 -7.11 -1.42 7.28
CA PHE A 33 -8.35 -2.14 7.51
C PHE A 33 -8.63 -2.18 9.00
N ARG A 34 -9.89 -2.32 9.33
CA ARG A 34 -10.31 -2.34 10.73
C ARG A 34 -10.36 -3.76 11.22
N GLN A 35 -9.80 -3.96 12.40
CA GLN A 35 -9.91 -5.22 13.09
C GLN A 35 -10.33 -4.91 14.51
N GLU A 36 -11.52 -5.33 14.85
CA GLU A 36 -12.14 -4.94 16.10
C GLU A 36 -12.29 -3.43 16.13
N SER A 37 -11.70 -2.70 17.02
CA SER A 37 -11.84 -1.27 17.04
C SER A 37 -10.55 -0.56 16.64
N GLN A 38 -9.65 -1.28 16.00
CA GLN A 38 -8.35 -0.72 15.63
C GLN A 38 -8.17 -0.67 14.13
N TRP A 39 -7.46 0.35 13.67
CA TRP A 39 -6.99 0.40 12.31
C TRP A 39 -5.63 -0.26 12.25
N LEU A 40 -5.48 -1.20 11.33
CA LEU A 40 -4.21 -1.84 11.05
C LEU A 40 -3.70 -1.35 9.71
N ILE A 41 -2.48 -0.88 9.69
CA ILE A 41 -1.88 -0.34 8.48
C ILE A 41 -0.68 -1.19 8.13
N PRO A 42 -0.79 -1.99 7.05
CA PRO A 42 0.28 -2.92 6.71
C PRO A 42 1.58 -2.22 6.35
N ALA A 43 2.66 -2.84 6.74
CA ALA A 43 3.99 -2.27 6.58
C ALA A 43 4.48 -2.24 5.15
N PHE A 44 3.87 -3.00 4.25
CA PHE A 44 4.39 -3.06 2.89
C PHE A 44 4.37 -1.69 2.20
N GLN A 45 3.62 -0.75 2.75
CA GLN A 45 3.46 0.57 2.15
C GLN A 45 4.60 1.52 2.47
N PHE A 46 5.53 1.09 3.30
CA PHE A 46 6.59 1.95 3.76
C PHE A 46 7.95 1.40 3.36
N VAL A 47 8.87 2.30 3.06
CA VAL A 47 10.27 1.97 2.87
C VAL A 47 11.04 2.87 3.80
N GLN A 48 11.76 2.27 4.74
CA GLN A 48 12.42 3.03 5.78
C GLN A 48 11.40 3.90 6.50
N ASP A 49 11.54 5.20 6.46
CA ASP A 49 10.64 6.11 7.17
C ASP A 49 9.66 6.80 6.24
N ARG A 50 9.45 6.29 5.03
CA ARG A 50 8.65 6.99 4.06
C ARG A 50 7.65 6.05 3.41
N LEU A 51 6.57 6.64 2.93
CA LEU A 51 5.64 5.89 2.11
C LEU A 51 6.27 5.55 0.77
N LEU A 52 5.90 4.41 0.23
CA LEU A 52 6.31 4.05 -1.12
C LEU A 52 5.88 5.11 -2.11
N PRO A 53 6.73 5.47 -3.07
CA PRO A 53 6.32 6.40 -4.11
C PRO A 53 5.11 5.85 -4.86
N GLY A 54 4.09 6.67 -5.04
CA GLY A 54 2.93 6.29 -5.82
C GLY A 54 1.94 5.38 -5.12
N ILE A 55 2.18 5.02 -3.86
CA ILE A 55 1.28 4.09 -3.18
C ILE A 55 -0.15 4.61 -3.12
N GLY A 56 -0.31 5.92 -2.96
CA GLY A 56 -1.65 6.49 -2.86
C GLY A 56 -2.45 6.32 -4.13
N GLU A 57 -1.81 6.47 -5.28
CA GLU A 57 -2.51 6.31 -6.54
C GLU A 57 -2.96 4.86 -6.75
N VAL A 58 -2.13 3.91 -6.35
CA VAL A 58 -2.47 2.50 -6.51
C VAL A 58 -3.56 2.10 -5.53
N VAL A 59 -3.43 2.50 -4.27
CA VAL A 59 -4.41 2.14 -3.24
C VAL A 59 -5.78 2.70 -3.58
N SER A 60 -5.84 3.91 -4.14
CA SER A 60 -7.12 4.53 -4.46
C SER A 60 -7.89 3.77 -5.54
N ARG A 61 -7.22 2.91 -6.29
CA ARG A 61 -7.87 2.14 -7.35
C ARG A 61 -8.32 0.75 -6.90
N LEU A 62 -7.96 0.34 -5.69
CA LEU A 62 -8.35 -0.96 -5.18
C LEU A 62 -9.84 -0.98 -4.85
N ASP A 63 -10.48 -2.11 -5.13
CA ASP A 63 -11.86 -2.31 -4.73
C ASP A 63 -11.91 -2.37 -3.20
N PRO A 64 -12.71 -1.52 -2.56
CA PRO A 64 -12.79 -1.52 -1.09
C PRO A 64 -13.32 -2.81 -0.50
N GLU A 65 -13.95 -3.66 -1.30
CA GLU A 65 -14.48 -4.92 -0.81
C GLU A 65 -13.44 -6.04 -0.78
N LEU A 66 -12.25 -5.79 -1.27
CA LEU A 66 -11.22 -6.82 -1.25
C LEU A 66 -10.80 -7.17 0.17
N HIS A 67 -10.62 -8.46 0.40
CA HIS A 67 -10.16 -8.92 1.70
C HIS A 67 -8.72 -8.45 1.94
N PRO A 68 -8.37 -8.04 3.16
CA PRO A 68 -7.03 -7.54 3.43
C PRO A 68 -5.91 -8.51 3.05
N VAL A 69 -6.13 -9.81 3.24
CA VAL A 69 -5.13 -10.80 2.87
C VAL A 69 -4.88 -10.77 1.37
N THR A 70 -5.94 -10.61 0.59
CA THR A 70 -5.81 -10.53 -0.87
C THR A 70 -4.96 -9.32 -1.25
N VAL A 71 -5.23 -8.19 -0.63
CA VAL A 71 -4.49 -6.96 -0.92
C VAL A 71 -3.01 -7.11 -0.57
N MET A 72 -2.74 -7.59 0.65
CA MET A 72 -1.36 -7.72 1.10
C MET A 72 -0.60 -8.73 0.28
N ARG A 73 -1.24 -9.84 -0.05
CA ARG A 73 -0.59 -10.86 -0.86
C ARG A 73 -0.27 -10.34 -2.25
N TRP A 74 -1.18 -9.58 -2.84
CA TRP A 74 -0.95 -9.04 -4.18
C TRP A 74 0.26 -8.11 -4.19
N PHE A 75 0.35 -7.22 -3.21
CA PHE A 75 1.47 -6.27 -3.16
C PHE A 75 2.81 -6.96 -2.95
N LEU A 76 2.82 -8.11 -2.30
CA LEU A 76 4.07 -8.76 -1.93
C LEU A 76 4.45 -9.93 -2.85
N THR A 77 3.62 -10.23 -3.83
CA THR A 77 3.86 -11.36 -4.71
C THR A 77 4.28 -10.87 -6.09
N PRO A 78 5.35 -11.41 -6.67
CA PRO A 78 5.72 -11.03 -8.04
C PRO A 78 4.57 -11.33 -9.00
N GLN A 79 4.34 -10.38 -9.90
CA GLN A 79 3.24 -10.46 -10.87
C GLN A 79 3.82 -10.57 -12.28
N PRO A 80 3.34 -11.51 -13.10
CA PRO A 80 3.88 -11.65 -14.45
C PRO A 80 3.84 -10.38 -15.27
N ASP A 81 2.83 -9.54 -15.03
CA ASP A 81 2.71 -8.28 -15.75
C ASP A 81 3.80 -7.28 -15.41
N LEU A 82 4.56 -7.55 -14.37
CA LEU A 82 5.59 -6.63 -13.89
C LEU A 82 6.99 -7.14 -14.23
N TYR A 83 7.14 -7.67 -15.43
CA TYR A 83 8.43 -8.13 -15.89
C TYR A 83 9.25 -6.94 -16.38
N VAL A 84 10.49 -6.87 -15.93
CA VAL A 84 11.43 -5.83 -16.33
C VAL A 84 12.59 -6.49 -17.05
N ASP A 85 12.67 -6.29 -18.36
CA ASP A 85 13.63 -7.06 -19.16
C ASP A 85 15.07 -6.59 -18.93
N THR A 86 15.30 -5.33 -18.57
CA THR A 86 16.66 -4.86 -18.31
C THR A 86 17.31 -5.58 -17.13
N ILE A 87 16.52 -6.11 -16.22
CA ILE A 87 17.06 -6.88 -15.09
C ILE A 87 16.58 -8.32 -15.12
N ASP A 88 15.79 -8.68 -16.13
CA ASP A 88 15.28 -10.03 -16.33
C ASP A 88 14.61 -10.57 -15.07
N ARG A 89 13.67 -9.78 -14.52
CA ARG A 89 12.97 -10.15 -13.30
C ARG A 89 11.53 -9.75 -13.34
N ILE A 90 10.71 -10.55 -12.67
CA ILE A 90 9.32 -10.23 -12.41
C ILE A 90 9.27 -9.64 -11.02
N LEU A 91 8.69 -8.46 -10.91
CA LEU A 91 8.66 -7.74 -9.64
C LEU A 91 7.31 -7.87 -8.94
N SER A 92 7.33 -7.75 -7.62
CA SER A 92 6.11 -7.55 -6.88
C SER A 92 5.65 -6.10 -7.07
N PRO A 93 4.35 -5.82 -6.90
CA PRO A 93 3.90 -4.43 -6.93
C PRO A 93 4.68 -3.51 -5.99
N ARG A 94 5.01 -4.01 -4.80
CA ARG A 94 5.79 -3.22 -3.86
C ARG A 94 7.15 -2.87 -4.43
N ASP A 95 7.86 -3.85 -4.98
CA ASP A 95 9.18 -3.59 -5.55
C ASP A 95 9.10 -2.70 -6.78
N TRP A 96 8.03 -2.83 -7.57
CA TRP A 96 7.81 -1.98 -8.73
C TRP A 96 7.79 -0.51 -8.29
N LEU A 97 7.05 -0.20 -7.23
CA LEU A 97 6.98 1.16 -6.72
C LEU A 97 8.29 1.58 -6.06
N ARG A 98 8.88 0.68 -5.28
CA ARG A 98 10.11 0.99 -4.57
C ARG A 98 11.24 1.35 -5.52
N LEU A 99 11.27 0.71 -6.66
CA LEU A 99 12.33 0.95 -7.65
C LEU A 99 12.00 2.06 -8.62
N GLY A 100 10.82 2.67 -8.49
CA GLY A 100 10.50 3.85 -9.27
C GLY A 100 9.88 3.60 -10.64
N TYR A 101 9.37 2.39 -10.88
CA TYR A 101 8.72 2.10 -12.15
C TYR A 101 7.34 2.76 -12.21
N PRO A 102 6.75 2.90 -13.41
CA PRO A 102 5.56 3.73 -13.58
C PRO A 102 4.37 3.31 -12.71
N THR A 103 3.88 4.26 -11.94
CA THR A 103 2.79 4.04 -11.02
C THR A 103 1.46 3.79 -11.74
N GLY A 104 1.22 4.51 -12.84
CA GLY A 104 -0.05 4.39 -13.55
C GLY A 104 -0.33 2.99 -14.06
N PHE A 105 0.69 2.31 -14.54
CA PHE A 105 0.54 0.94 -15.00
C PHE A 105 0.08 0.04 -13.86
N LEU A 106 0.71 0.22 -12.68
CA LEU A 106 0.36 -0.59 -11.53
C LEU A 106 -1.04 -0.27 -11.04
N ALA A 107 -1.42 1.01 -11.08
CA ALA A 107 -2.74 1.42 -10.65
C ALA A 107 -3.81 0.75 -11.50
N GLU A 108 -3.57 0.58 -12.79
CA GLU A 108 -4.53 -0.10 -13.66
C GLU A 108 -4.64 -1.58 -13.30
N LEU A 109 -3.53 -2.21 -12.96
CA LEU A 109 -3.60 -3.60 -12.52
C LEU A 109 -4.38 -3.71 -11.21
N ALA A 110 -4.17 -2.78 -10.30
CA ALA A 110 -4.89 -2.78 -9.03
C ALA A 110 -6.40 -2.67 -9.24
N ALA A 111 -6.82 -1.88 -10.21
CA ALA A 111 -8.23 -1.67 -10.47
C ALA A 111 -8.92 -2.93 -10.99
N ARG A 112 -8.15 -3.91 -11.44
CA ARG A 112 -8.72 -5.14 -11.98
C ARG A 112 -8.75 -6.28 -10.98
N LEU A 113 -8.30 -6.05 -9.78
CA LEU A 113 -8.29 -7.10 -8.77
C LEU A 113 -9.69 -7.52 -8.36
#